data_b0cbfa41196a5acb399ec374c0625e0d
#
_entry.id   b0cbfa41196a5acb399ec374c0625e0d
#
_cell.length_a   1.000
_cell.length_b   1.000
_cell.length_c   1.000
_cell.angle_alpha   90.00
_cell.angle_beta   90.00
_cell.angle_gamma   90.00
#
_symmetry.space_group_name_H-M   'P 1'
#
loop_
_entity.id
_entity.type
_entity.pdbx_description
1 polymer ?
#
loop_
_entity_poly.entity_id
_entity_poly.type
_entity_poly.pdbx_seq_one_letter_code
_entity_poly.pdbx_strand_id
1 'polypeptide(L)'
;MKLRCFFQAAAVTCLVAGCAAGSQASSKTDACSDSSAQACDAAGEPAKGDYGFIPMEFDDAVSLFQEGKSGLLYFGFPDCPWCREAVPILQQEAAAAGVDIYYIRTRDDERNRLYSDEQKERIIPYLKDYMDNDENGVLTLYVPVIVAVKDGKVTAGHVGTVDGHNAKLGEMTAEQKKQAEAEIQTVVDAAKTK
;
A
#
# COMPACT_ATOMS: atom_id res chain seq x y z
N MET A 1 21.41 -50.56 19.08
CA MET A 1 22.12 -50.31 20.34
C MET A 1 21.45 -49.17 21.07
N LYS A 2 20.90 -49.48 22.23
CA LYS A 2 20.24 -48.56 23.17
C LYS A 2 21.29 -47.72 23.87
N LEU A 3 21.04 -46.43 24.12
CA LEU A 3 21.44 -45.83 25.37
C LEU A 3 20.51 -44.62 25.68
N ARG A 4 19.85 -44.82 26.83
CA ARG A 4 19.11 -43.82 27.61
C ARG A 4 20.09 -43.18 28.61
N CYS A 5 19.87 -41.90 28.97
CA CYS A 5 20.10 -41.31 30.30
C CYS A 5 19.49 -39.90 30.27
N PHE A 6 18.53 -39.61 31.04
CA PHE A 6 18.23 -39.36 32.43
C PHE A 6 18.39 -37.88 32.82
N PHE A 7 17.23 -37.27 33.13
CA PHE A 7 16.88 -36.41 34.25
C PHE A 7 17.94 -35.48 34.88
N GLN A 8 17.59 -34.16 35.00
CA GLN A 8 17.47 -33.60 36.36
C GLN A 8 16.71 -32.26 36.35
N ALA A 9 15.69 -32.20 37.20
CA ALA A 9 14.95 -31.01 37.56
C ALA A 9 15.67 -30.31 38.74
N ALA A 10 15.63 -28.98 38.75
CA ALA A 10 15.90 -28.22 39.98
C ALA A 10 14.93 -27.04 40.05
N ALA A 11 13.97 -27.16 40.93
CA ALA A 11 13.13 -26.10 41.42
C ALA A 11 13.90 -25.27 42.46
N VAL A 12 13.86 -23.97 42.37
CA VAL A 12 14.19 -23.07 43.47
C VAL A 12 13.07 -22.08 43.67
N THR A 13 12.35 -22.29 44.74
CA THR A 13 11.36 -21.42 45.34
C THR A 13 12.07 -20.40 46.21
N CYS A 14 11.83 -19.12 46.07
CA CYS A 14 12.04 -18.13 47.14
C CYS A 14 10.88 -17.15 47.18
N LEU A 15 10.10 -17.34 48.25
CA LEU A 15 9.17 -16.34 48.78
C LEU A 15 9.97 -15.33 49.62
N VAL A 16 9.69 -14.03 49.46
CA VAL A 16 9.68 -13.09 50.59
C VAL A 16 8.64 -12.03 50.35
N ALA A 17 7.77 -11.92 51.32
CA ALA A 17 6.75 -10.89 51.46
C ALA A 17 7.34 -9.62 52.07
N GLY A 18 6.70 -8.47 51.82
CA GLY A 18 7.05 -7.24 52.54
C GLY A 18 6.19 -6.06 52.12
N CYS A 19 5.20 -5.77 52.95
CA CYS A 19 4.26 -4.65 53.00
C CYS A 19 4.87 -3.23 52.87
N ALA A 20 4.15 -2.25 52.40
CA ALA A 20 3.31 -1.27 53.06
C ALA A 20 3.29 0.03 52.24
N ALA A 21 2.12 0.46 51.83
CA ALA A 21 1.36 1.62 52.19
C ALA A 21 2.01 3.02 52.03
N GLY A 22 1.32 3.90 51.32
CA GLY A 22 1.45 5.36 51.34
C GLY A 22 0.85 5.98 50.08
N SER A 23 -0.34 6.23 50.06
CA SER A 23 -1.27 7.37 50.07
C SER A 23 -0.93 8.57 49.24
N GLN A 24 -2.00 8.95 48.51
CA GLN A 24 -2.50 10.30 48.13
C GLN A 24 -1.77 10.96 46.94
N ALA A 25 -2.47 11.15 45.94
CA ALA A 25 -3.62 12.01 45.59
C ALA A 25 -3.18 13.24 44.81
N SER A 26 -3.96 13.46 43.83
CA SER A 26 -4.35 14.76 43.28
C SER A 26 -3.92 15.03 41.83
N SER A 27 -4.86 14.80 41.02
CA SER A 27 -5.45 15.75 40.05
C SER A 27 -4.50 16.53 39.13
N LYS A 28 -4.60 16.35 37.85
CA LYS A 28 -5.43 17.19 37.01
C LYS A 28 -5.40 16.67 35.57
N THR A 29 -6.56 16.45 35.09
CA THR A 29 -6.95 16.64 33.70
C THR A 29 -6.20 17.80 33.06
N ASP A 30 -5.50 17.48 31.98
CA ASP A 30 -5.52 18.38 30.85
C ASP A 30 -5.60 17.54 29.57
N ALA A 31 -6.65 17.83 28.86
CA ALA A 31 -6.95 17.35 27.54
C ALA A 31 -5.83 17.76 26.61
N CYS A 32 -5.16 16.79 26.03
CA CYS A 32 -4.49 16.99 24.75
C CYS A 32 -5.40 16.50 23.67
N SER A 33 -6.15 17.44 23.20
CA SER A 33 -6.75 17.49 21.91
C SER A 33 -5.66 17.31 20.85
N ASP A 34 -5.82 16.28 20.03
CA ASP A 34 -5.69 16.33 18.60
C ASP A 34 -4.40 16.90 18.01
N SER A 35 -3.63 16.00 17.45
CA SER A 35 -3.03 16.16 16.12
C SER A 35 -2.29 14.86 15.79
N SER A 36 -2.93 14.03 15.04
CA SER A 36 -2.35 12.88 14.37
C SER A 36 -1.37 13.35 13.30
N ALA A 37 -0.15 13.60 13.71
CA ALA A 37 1.00 13.55 12.84
C ALA A 37 1.79 12.32 13.27
N GLN A 38 1.38 11.16 12.80
CA GLN A 38 2.21 9.97 12.95
C GLN A 38 3.38 10.09 11.99
N ALA A 39 4.52 10.42 12.58
CA ALA A 39 5.81 10.24 11.95
C ALA A 39 5.97 8.76 11.59
N CYS A 40 6.28 8.50 10.34
CA CYS A 40 6.70 7.19 9.89
C CYS A 40 8.03 6.86 10.57
N ASP A 41 8.06 5.86 11.42
CA ASP A 41 9.31 5.32 11.95
C ASP A 41 10.05 4.63 10.81
N ALA A 42 11.28 5.03 10.61
CA ALA A 42 12.20 4.47 9.62
C ALA A 42 12.60 3.05 10.02
N ALA A 43 11.78 2.08 9.71
CA ALA A 43 11.91 0.63 9.77
C ALA A 43 10.59 -0.04 10.22
N GLY A 44 9.50 0.71 10.31
CA GLY A 44 8.22 0.19 10.75
C GLY A 44 7.40 -0.33 9.58
N GLU A 45 6.81 -1.49 9.75
CA GLU A 45 5.66 -1.89 8.98
C GLU A 45 4.63 -0.76 9.01
N PRO A 46 3.94 -0.45 7.88
CA PRO A 46 2.93 0.58 7.85
C PRO A 46 1.86 0.29 8.90
N ALA A 47 1.51 1.30 9.66
CA ALA A 47 0.48 1.19 10.68
C ALA A 47 -0.79 0.65 10.02
N LYS A 48 -1.23 -0.50 10.52
CA LYS A 48 -2.48 -1.14 10.11
C LYS A 48 -3.63 -0.22 10.50
N GLY A 49 -4.05 0.64 9.60
CA GLY A 49 -5.10 1.63 9.93
C GLY A 49 -5.43 2.62 8.82
N ASP A 50 -4.49 2.96 7.97
CA ASP A 50 -4.75 3.85 6.85
C ASP A 50 -5.00 3.04 5.57
N TYR A 51 -6.23 2.55 5.45
CA TYR A 51 -6.85 2.14 4.20
C TYR A 51 -6.17 1.01 3.39
N GLY A 52 -5.36 0.15 4.02
CA GLY A 52 -4.72 -0.97 3.35
C GLY A 52 -3.56 -0.59 2.41
N PHE A 53 -3.10 0.67 2.43
CA PHE A 53 -1.91 1.08 1.68
C PHE A 53 -0.64 0.74 2.44
N ILE A 54 0.22 -0.02 1.79
CA ILE A 54 1.57 -0.33 2.24
C ILE A 54 2.53 0.50 1.38
N PRO A 55 3.22 1.52 1.91
CA PRO A 55 4.20 2.28 1.14
C PRO A 55 5.28 1.36 0.57
N MET A 56 5.62 1.57 -0.70
CA MET A 56 6.64 0.81 -1.40
C MET A 56 7.48 1.75 -2.27
N GLU A 57 8.80 1.63 -2.17
CA GLU A 57 9.70 2.39 -3.02
C GLU A 57 9.64 1.88 -4.47
N PHE A 58 9.99 2.74 -5.42
CA PHE A 58 9.93 2.39 -6.84
C PHE A 58 10.85 1.21 -7.19
N ASP A 59 12.03 1.12 -6.56
CA ASP A 59 12.96 0.01 -6.75
C ASP A 59 12.44 -1.30 -6.16
N ASP A 60 11.68 -1.25 -5.07
CA ASP A 60 11.04 -2.42 -4.48
C ASP A 60 9.93 -2.95 -5.38
N ALA A 61 9.18 -2.05 -6.04
CA ALA A 61 8.20 -2.45 -7.05
C ALA A 61 8.87 -3.14 -8.24
N VAL A 62 10.01 -2.62 -8.73
CA VAL A 62 10.81 -3.30 -9.78
C VAL A 62 11.27 -4.67 -9.29
N SER A 63 11.78 -4.74 -8.06
CA SER A 63 12.27 -6.00 -7.46
C SER A 63 11.15 -7.03 -7.31
N LEU A 64 9.93 -6.61 -6.96
CA LEU A 64 8.76 -7.48 -6.87
C LEU A 64 8.54 -8.25 -8.18
N PHE A 65 8.63 -7.57 -9.32
CA PHE A 65 8.52 -8.21 -10.63
C PHE A 65 9.69 -9.16 -10.91
N GLN A 66 10.92 -8.72 -10.64
CA GLN A 66 12.14 -9.48 -10.95
C GLN A 66 12.29 -10.75 -10.11
N GLU A 67 11.81 -10.71 -8.88
CA GLU A 67 11.86 -11.82 -7.93
C GLU A 67 10.65 -12.77 -8.05
N GLY A 68 9.74 -12.51 -8.98
CA GLY A 68 8.56 -13.35 -9.16
C GLY A 68 7.56 -13.27 -8.02
N LYS A 69 7.51 -12.14 -7.30
CA LYS A 69 6.56 -11.93 -6.21
C LYS A 69 5.18 -11.55 -6.74
N SER A 70 4.18 -11.60 -5.86
CA SER A 70 2.78 -11.31 -6.16
C SER A 70 2.29 -10.16 -5.28
N GLY A 71 1.33 -9.36 -5.78
CA GLY A 71 0.73 -8.26 -5.03
C GLY A 71 -0.19 -7.40 -5.87
N LEU A 72 -0.93 -6.51 -5.20
CA LEU A 72 -1.70 -5.44 -5.83
C LEU A 72 -0.91 -4.14 -5.70
N LEU A 73 -0.46 -3.59 -6.82
CA LEU A 73 0.35 -2.38 -6.87
C LEU A 73 -0.48 -1.20 -7.34
N TYR A 74 -0.32 -0.07 -6.69
CA TYR A 74 -0.90 1.21 -7.08
C TYR A 74 0.20 2.27 -7.23
N PHE A 75 0.31 2.83 -8.43
CA PHE A 75 1.18 3.97 -8.74
C PHE A 75 0.34 5.23 -8.82
N GLY A 76 0.70 6.24 -8.02
CA GLY A 76 -0.05 7.48 -7.96
C GLY A 76 0.60 8.56 -7.11
N PHE A 77 -0.11 9.66 -6.88
CA PHE A 77 0.25 10.69 -5.92
C PHE A 77 -1.01 11.43 -5.44
N PRO A 78 -1.00 12.05 -4.25
CA PRO A 78 -2.22 12.60 -3.62
C PRO A 78 -2.93 13.68 -4.43
N ASP A 79 -2.19 14.57 -5.09
CA ASP A 79 -2.74 15.71 -5.83
C ASP A 79 -3.10 15.39 -7.29
N CYS A 80 -3.09 14.13 -7.68
CA CYS A 80 -3.53 13.71 -9.00
C CYS A 80 -5.07 13.68 -9.04
N PRO A 81 -5.73 14.46 -9.91
CA PRO A 81 -7.20 14.49 -9.98
C PRO A 81 -7.82 13.11 -10.24
N TRP A 82 -7.27 12.34 -11.17
CA TRP A 82 -7.73 10.98 -11.48
C TRP A 82 -7.49 10.01 -10.32
N CYS A 83 -6.36 10.15 -9.62
CA CYS A 83 -6.08 9.33 -8.44
C CYS A 83 -7.10 9.57 -7.33
N ARG A 84 -7.50 10.82 -7.11
CA ARG A 84 -8.50 11.18 -6.08
C ARG A 84 -9.86 10.54 -6.31
N GLU A 85 -10.18 10.22 -7.55
CA GLU A 85 -11.43 9.53 -7.90
C GLU A 85 -11.29 8.00 -7.88
N ALA A 86 -10.15 7.46 -8.34
CA ALA A 86 -9.93 6.01 -8.39
C ALA A 86 -9.60 5.41 -7.02
N VAL A 87 -8.86 6.14 -6.16
CA VAL A 87 -8.38 5.64 -4.87
C VAL A 87 -9.50 5.20 -3.92
N PRO A 88 -10.58 5.95 -3.70
CA PRO A 88 -11.68 5.50 -2.83
C PRO A 88 -12.30 4.19 -3.29
N ILE A 89 -12.41 3.99 -4.60
CA ILE A 89 -12.94 2.76 -5.21
C ILE A 89 -11.95 1.61 -4.96
N LEU A 90 -10.67 1.82 -5.27
CA LEU A 90 -9.63 0.83 -5.03
C LEU A 90 -9.57 0.37 -3.56
N GLN A 91 -9.65 1.31 -2.63
CA GLN A 91 -9.65 1.02 -1.20
C GLN A 91 -10.86 0.19 -0.78
N GLN A 92 -12.06 0.54 -1.26
CA GLN A 92 -13.29 -0.18 -0.99
C GLN A 92 -13.19 -1.62 -1.51
N GLU A 93 -12.78 -1.81 -2.75
CA GLU A 93 -12.70 -3.14 -3.37
C GLU A 93 -11.61 -4.00 -2.74
N ALA A 94 -10.44 -3.42 -2.45
CA ALA A 94 -9.34 -4.13 -1.80
C ALA A 94 -9.70 -4.54 -0.36
N ALA A 95 -10.36 -3.65 0.40
CA ALA A 95 -10.83 -3.95 1.75
C ALA A 95 -11.88 -5.07 1.73
N ALA A 96 -12.84 -5.03 0.81
CA ALA A 96 -13.85 -6.08 0.64
C ALA A 96 -13.22 -7.44 0.26
N ALA A 97 -12.13 -7.39 -0.49
CA ALA A 97 -11.39 -8.56 -0.94
C ALA A 97 -10.38 -9.09 0.09
N GLY A 98 -10.02 -8.30 1.11
CA GLY A 98 -8.96 -8.61 2.07
C GLY A 98 -7.56 -8.60 1.43
N VAL A 99 -7.32 -7.71 0.46
CA VAL A 99 -6.07 -7.57 -0.29
C VAL A 99 -5.38 -6.28 0.13
N ASP A 100 -4.11 -6.37 0.49
CA ASP A 100 -3.27 -5.20 0.76
C ASP A 100 -2.85 -4.53 -0.55
N ILE A 101 -2.72 -3.19 -0.52
CA ILE A 101 -2.33 -2.39 -1.67
C ILE A 101 -0.91 -1.87 -1.45
N TYR A 102 0.05 -2.26 -2.29
CA TYR A 102 1.38 -1.67 -2.31
C TYR A 102 1.32 -0.33 -3.06
N TYR A 103 1.58 0.76 -2.35
CA TYR A 103 1.50 2.11 -2.88
C TYR A 103 2.86 2.65 -3.26
N ILE A 104 3.05 2.92 -4.53
CA ILE A 104 4.25 3.53 -5.09
C ILE A 104 3.94 5.01 -5.41
N ARG A 105 4.47 5.90 -4.58
CA ARG A 105 4.32 7.33 -4.79
C ARG A 105 5.21 7.78 -5.95
N THR A 106 4.59 8.39 -6.96
CA THR A 106 5.30 8.77 -8.21
C THR A 106 5.74 10.23 -8.24
N ARG A 107 5.16 11.09 -7.38
CA ARG A 107 5.49 12.51 -7.27
C ARG A 107 5.43 12.97 -5.82
N ASP A 108 6.29 13.95 -5.46
CA ASP A 108 6.23 14.66 -4.18
C ASP A 108 5.08 15.70 -4.15
N ASP A 109 5.03 16.49 -3.08
CA ASP A 109 4.01 17.54 -2.90
C ASP A 109 4.23 18.73 -3.83
N GLU A 110 5.45 18.96 -4.29
CA GLU A 110 5.86 19.94 -5.29
C GLU A 110 5.67 19.42 -6.73
N ARG A 111 5.16 18.18 -6.89
CA ARG A 111 4.95 17.46 -8.15
C ARG A 111 6.23 17.06 -8.88
N ASN A 112 7.38 17.09 -8.23
CA ASN A 112 8.59 16.50 -8.79
C ASN A 112 8.46 14.98 -8.87
N ARG A 113 9.03 14.40 -9.93
CA ARG A 113 9.04 12.94 -10.11
C ARG A 113 9.96 12.29 -9.08
N LEU A 114 9.48 11.27 -8.39
CA LEU A 114 10.19 10.53 -7.35
C LEU A 114 10.94 9.29 -7.86
N TYR A 115 10.99 9.08 -9.16
CA TYR A 115 11.74 7.98 -9.77
C TYR A 115 12.59 8.52 -10.92
N SER A 116 13.72 7.87 -11.18
CA SER A 116 14.65 8.24 -12.25
C SER A 116 14.25 7.64 -13.60
N ASP A 117 14.94 8.06 -14.68
CA ASP A 117 14.73 7.45 -15.99
C ASP A 117 15.22 6.00 -16.02
N GLU A 118 16.32 5.69 -15.33
CA GLU A 118 16.82 4.31 -15.19
C GLU A 118 15.83 3.41 -14.47
N GLN A 119 15.16 3.91 -13.42
CA GLN A 119 14.10 3.17 -12.73
C GLN A 119 12.90 2.95 -13.65
N LYS A 120 12.51 3.96 -14.42
CA LYS A 120 11.45 3.85 -15.43
C LYS A 120 11.80 2.79 -16.48
N GLU A 121 13.01 2.82 -17.04
CA GLU A 121 13.44 1.82 -18.01
C GLU A 121 13.38 0.38 -17.47
N ARG A 122 13.67 0.19 -16.19
CA ARG A 122 13.61 -1.14 -15.55
C ARG A 122 12.20 -1.66 -15.36
N ILE A 123 11.19 -0.79 -15.23
CA ILE A 123 9.80 -1.20 -15.02
C ILE A 123 9.02 -1.35 -16.34
N ILE A 124 9.46 -0.70 -17.42
CA ILE A 124 8.83 -0.78 -18.76
C ILE A 124 8.55 -2.21 -19.21
N PRO A 125 9.45 -3.20 -19.08
CA PRO A 125 9.16 -4.57 -19.52
C PRO A 125 7.90 -5.19 -18.91
N TYR A 126 7.48 -4.70 -17.75
CA TYR A 126 6.34 -5.20 -16.99
C TYR A 126 5.08 -4.36 -17.16
N LEU A 127 5.24 -3.04 -17.33
CA LEU A 127 4.13 -2.08 -17.32
C LEU A 127 3.87 -1.39 -18.66
N LYS A 128 4.59 -1.70 -19.74
CA LYS A 128 4.45 -0.99 -21.04
C LYS A 128 3.00 -0.94 -21.55
N ASP A 129 2.22 -1.98 -21.30
CA ASP A 129 0.83 -2.07 -21.76
C ASP A 129 -0.12 -1.19 -20.92
N TYR A 130 0.38 -0.60 -19.83
CA TYR A 130 -0.30 0.33 -18.92
C TYR A 130 0.37 1.72 -18.92
N MET A 131 1.23 1.99 -19.88
CA MET A 131 1.90 3.27 -20.12
C MET A 131 1.47 3.81 -21.46
N ASP A 132 1.58 5.14 -21.62
CA ASP A 132 1.25 5.80 -22.89
C ASP A 132 2.38 6.75 -23.29
N ASN A 133 2.42 7.10 -24.58
CA ASN A 133 3.40 8.05 -25.08
C ASN A 133 3.00 9.48 -24.72
N ASP A 134 3.96 10.28 -24.28
CA ASP A 134 3.77 11.71 -24.16
C ASP A 134 3.77 12.41 -25.55
N GLU A 135 3.63 13.72 -25.55
CA GLU A 135 3.61 14.55 -26.76
C GLU A 135 4.89 14.45 -27.61
N ASN A 136 6.00 13.98 -27.02
CA ASN A 136 7.29 13.77 -27.69
C ASN A 136 7.50 12.29 -28.10
N GLY A 137 6.50 11.43 -27.90
CA GLY A 137 6.59 10.01 -28.19
C GLY A 137 7.40 9.21 -27.15
N VAL A 138 7.62 9.77 -25.95
CA VAL A 138 8.32 9.10 -24.88
C VAL A 138 7.34 8.33 -24.01
N LEU A 139 7.57 7.03 -23.86
CA LEU A 139 6.73 6.18 -23.01
C LEU A 139 6.75 6.67 -21.56
N THR A 140 5.58 6.97 -21.04
CA THR A 140 5.37 7.67 -19.76
C THR A 140 4.36 6.94 -18.90
N LEU A 141 4.65 6.85 -17.60
CA LEU A 141 3.75 6.27 -16.61
C LEU A 141 2.74 7.35 -16.18
N TYR A 142 1.58 7.35 -16.82
CA TYR A 142 0.45 8.18 -16.42
C TYR A 142 -0.32 7.49 -15.28
N VAL A 143 -0.69 8.25 -14.28
CA VAL A 143 -1.30 7.72 -13.05
C VAL A 143 -2.74 8.20 -12.85
N PRO A 144 -3.59 7.41 -12.16
CA PRO A 144 -3.29 6.17 -11.45
C PRO A 144 -3.04 4.99 -12.37
N VAL A 145 -2.11 4.11 -11.97
CA VAL A 145 -1.97 2.77 -12.54
C VAL A 145 -2.16 1.77 -11.41
N ILE A 146 -3.07 0.84 -11.58
CA ILE A 146 -3.40 -0.22 -10.62
C ILE A 146 -3.17 -1.54 -11.32
N VAL A 147 -2.29 -2.41 -10.78
CA VAL A 147 -1.99 -3.70 -11.40
C VAL A 147 -1.97 -4.83 -10.38
N ALA A 148 -2.61 -5.93 -10.74
CA ALA A 148 -2.45 -7.20 -10.05
C ALA A 148 -1.25 -7.95 -10.64
N VAL A 149 -0.30 -8.28 -9.78
CA VAL A 149 0.90 -9.03 -10.14
C VAL A 149 0.84 -10.42 -9.53
N LYS A 150 1.11 -11.43 -10.32
CA LYS A 150 1.25 -12.81 -9.87
C LYS A 150 2.51 -13.42 -10.46
N ASP A 151 3.36 -13.96 -9.58
CA ASP A 151 4.63 -14.58 -9.97
C ASP A 151 5.48 -13.66 -10.88
N GLY A 152 5.55 -12.36 -10.53
CA GLY A 152 6.27 -11.33 -11.28
C GLY A 152 5.65 -10.91 -12.62
N LYS A 153 4.40 -11.28 -12.89
CA LYS A 153 3.70 -10.94 -14.14
C LYS A 153 2.41 -10.20 -13.84
N VAL A 154 2.13 -9.15 -14.61
CA VAL A 154 0.83 -8.49 -14.53
C VAL A 154 -0.24 -9.42 -15.08
N THR A 155 -1.28 -9.68 -14.30
CA THR A 155 -2.42 -10.53 -14.66
C THR A 155 -3.67 -9.71 -14.98
N ALA A 156 -3.79 -8.51 -14.41
CA ALA A 156 -4.83 -7.54 -14.71
C ALA A 156 -4.33 -6.14 -14.35
N GLY A 157 -4.87 -5.11 -14.98
CA GLY A 157 -4.51 -3.72 -14.68
C GLY A 157 -5.58 -2.73 -15.12
N HIS A 158 -5.56 -1.56 -14.50
CA HIS A 158 -6.43 -0.43 -14.77
C HIS A 158 -5.61 0.86 -14.76
N VAL A 159 -5.92 1.78 -15.68
CA VAL A 159 -5.23 3.07 -15.83
C VAL A 159 -6.24 4.20 -15.81
N GLY A 160 -5.97 5.25 -15.04
CA GLY A 160 -6.84 6.42 -14.99
C GLY A 160 -8.12 6.16 -14.19
N THR A 161 -9.24 6.59 -14.76
CA THR A 161 -10.59 6.36 -14.26
C THR A 161 -11.37 5.50 -15.28
N VAL A 162 -12.21 6.12 -16.10
CA VAL A 162 -12.91 5.44 -17.19
C VAL A 162 -12.73 6.20 -18.49
N ASP A 163 -12.89 5.51 -19.61
CA ASP A 163 -12.76 6.13 -20.94
C ASP A 163 -13.66 7.34 -21.10
N GLY A 164 -13.09 8.43 -21.65
CA GLY A 164 -13.81 9.68 -21.90
C GLY A 164 -14.03 10.57 -20.69
N HIS A 165 -13.61 10.14 -19.47
CA HIS A 165 -13.66 10.98 -18.29
C HIS A 165 -12.42 11.87 -18.17
N ASN A 166 -12.63 13.14 -17.82
CA ASN A 166 -11.57 14.09 -17.54
C ASN A 166 -11.74 14.69 -16.13
N ALA A 167 -10.99 14.17 -15.17
CA ALA A 167 -11.05 14.57 -13.76
C ALA A 167 -10.66 16.04 -13.49
N LYS A 168 -10.10 16.76 -14.49
CA LYS A 168 -9.89 18.22 -14.39
C LYS A 168 -11.14 19.03 -14.69
N LEU A 169 -12.12 18.44 -15.36
CA LEU A 169 -13.34 19.13 -15.78
C LEU A 169 -14.53 18.86 -14.85
N GLY A 170 -14.45 17.84 -14.03
CA GLY A 170 -15.50 17.48 -13.09
C GLY A 170 -15.32 16.06 -12.53
N GLU A 171 -16.20 15.67 -11.64
CA GLU A 171 -16.23 14.32 -11.07
C GLU A 171 -16.90 13.32 -12.04
N MET A 172 -16.57 12.02 -11.84
CA MET A 172 -17.28 10.94 -12.53
C MET A 172 -18.78 10.97 -12.25
N THR A 173 -19.60 10.72 -13.27
CA THR A 173 -21.03 10.45 -13.10
C THR A 173 -21.25 9.15 -12.34
N ALA A 174 -22.48 8.89 -11.91
CA ALA A 174 -22.81 7.64 -11.21
C ALA A 174 -22.55 6.40 -12.07
N GLU A 175 -22.82 6.49 -13.37
CA GLU A 175 -22.57 5.42 -14.33
C GLU A 175 -21.06 5.18 -14.52
N GLN A 176 -20.29 6.26 -14.62
CA GLN A 176 -18.82 6.20 -14.72
C GLN A 176 -18.19 5.62 -13.44
N LYS A 177 -18.68 6.03 -12.27
CA LYS A 177 -18.23 5.43 -10.98
C LYS A 177 -18.49 3.93 -10.94
N LYS A 178 -19.70 3.49 -11.33
CA LYS A 178 -20.04 2.08 -11.41
C LYS A 178 -19.18 1.29 -12.40
N GLN A 179 -18.82 1.90 -13.52
CA GLN A 179 -17.90 1.31 -14.48
C GLN A 179 -16.50 1.16 -13.87
N ALA A 180 -15.97 2.22 -13.25
CA ALA A 180 -14.67 2.19 -12.57
C ALA A 180 -14.64 1.13 -11.45
N GLU A 181 -15.72 1.01 -10.67
CA GLU A 181 -15.87 -0.04 -9.65
C GLU A 181 -15.72 -1.44 -10.27
N ALA A 182 -16.42 -1.73 -11.35
CA ALA A 182 -16.34 -3.05 -12.00
C ALA A 182 -14.96 -3.35 -12.58
N GLU A 183 -14.31 -2.35 -13.17
CA GLU A 183 -12.96 -2.49 -13.75
C GLU A 183 -11.91 -2.69 -12.65
N ILE A 184 -11.92 -1.86 -11.60
CA ILE A 184 -11.00 -1.96 -10.47
C ILE A 184 -11.23 -3.25 -9.68
N GLN A 185 -12.50 -3.65 -9.45
CA GLN A 185 -12.83 -4.93 -8.82
C GLN A 185 -12.18 -6.10 -9.58
N THR A 186 -12.21 -6.08 -10.91
CA THR A 186 -11.57 -7.12 -11.74
C THR A 186 -10.08 -7.23 -11.45
N VAL A 187 -9.38 -6.09 -11.28
CA VAL A 187 -7.96 -6.07 -10.95
C VAL A 187 -7.72 -6.60 -9.53
N VAL A 188 -8.52 -6.15 -8.57
CA VAL A 188 -8.42 -6.61 -7.17
C VAL A 188 -8.67 -8.12 -7.07
N ASP A 189 -9.67 -8.63 -7.79
CA ASP A 189 -9.96 -10.08 -7.82
C ASP A 189 -8.80 -10.89 -8.39
N ALA A 190 -8.10 -10.36 -9.38
CA ALA A 190 -6.91 -11.01 -9.96
C ALA A 190 -5.71 -11.02 -8.98
N ALA A 191 -5.67 -10.12 -8.02
CA ALA A 191 -4.63 -10.06 -6.98
C ALA A 191 -4.88 -11.03 -5.81
N LYS A 192 -6.09 -11.59 -5.68
CA LYS A 192 -6.39 -12.57 -4.62
C LYS A 192 -5.48 -13.78 -4.73
N THR A 193 -4.77 -14.07 -3.67
CA THR A 193 -4.05 -15.34 -3.52
C THR A 193 -5.07 -16.43 -3.22
N LYS A 194 -5.04 -17.49 -4.03
CA LYS A 194 -5.81 -18.71 -3.72
C LYS A 194 -5.06 -19.56 -2.72
#